data_4db5242c7626207a839d317619053151
#
_entry.id   4db5242c7626207a839d317619053151
#
_cell.length_a   1.000
_cell.length_b   1.000
_cell.length_c   1.000
_cell.angle_alpha   90.00
_cell.angle_beta   90.00
_cell.angle_gamma   90.00
#
_symmetry.space_group_name_H-M   'P 1'
#
loop_
_entity.id
_entity.type
_entity.pdbx_description
1 polymer ?
#
loop_
_entity_poly.entity_id
_entity_poly.type
_entity_poly.pdbx_seq_one_letter_code
_entity_poly.pdbx_strand_id
1 'polypeptide(L)'
;MKTKLYSKESAQEELVGKCDLIVYNDDVNTFDHVIETLVEVCGHEYLQAVQCAHLIHNTGKCGVKRGSLEELKPKWEALLDKGLSSAIE
;
A
#
# COMPACT_ATOMS: atom_id res chain seq x y z
N MET A 1 5.48 7.65 15.48
CA MET A 1 5.59 7.20 15.09
C MET A 1 5.77 6.50 14.71
N LYS A 2 5.80 6.39 14.63
CA LYS A 2 5.94 5.71 14.34
C LYS A 2 5.96 4.97 13.61
N THR A 3 5.91 4.86 13.54
CA THR A 3 6.01 4.16 13.05
C THR A 3 6.22 3.38 12.54
N LYS A 4 5.56 3.17 12.54
CA LYS A 4 6.14 2.44 12.14
C LYS A 4 6.29 2.02 10.73
N LEU A 5 7.11 2.58 9.93
CA LEU A 5 7.54 2.16 8.64
C LEU A 5 8.19 0.79 8.69
N TYR A 6 8.92 0.58 9.74
CA TYR A 6 9.65 -0.67 9.91
C TYR A 6 9.09 -1.44 11.10
N SER A 7 8.61 -2.66 10.80
CA SER A 7 8.38 -3.67 11.81
C SER A 7 9.59 -4.59 11.82
N LYS A 8 9.64 -5.52 12.75
CA LYS A 8 10.67 -6.55 12.73
C LYS A 8 10.62 -7.37 11.46
N GLU A 9 9.42 -7.68 11.02
CA GLU A 9 9.23 -8.48 9.82
C GLU A 9 9.68 -7.74 8.58
N SER A 10 9.40 -6.44 8.50
CA SER A 10 9.83 -5.63 7.37
C SER A 10 11.33 -5.54 7.29
N ALA A 11 12.00 -5.39 8.44
CA ALA A 11 13.45 -5.34 8.46
C ALA A 11 14.06 -6.64 7.98
N GLN A 12 13.48 -7.76 8.37
CA GLN A 12 13.98 -9.06 7.95
C GLN A 12 13.73 -9.28 6.47
N GLU A 13 12.56 -8.88 5.98
CA GLU A 13 12.26 -9.00 4.56
C GLU A 13 13.14 -8.11 3.72
N GLU A 14 13.52 -6.97 4.24
CA GLU A 14 14.46 -6.10 3.55
C GLU A 14 15.80 -6.78 3.33
N LEU A 15 16.26 -7.55 4.31
CA LEU A 15 17.52 -8.28 4.18
C LEU A 15 17.48 -9.31 3.07
N VAL A 16 16.31 -9.86 2.77
CA VAL A 16 16.14 -10.80 1.65
C VAL A 16 15.57 -10.12 0.41
N GLY A 17 15.38 -8.79 0.46
CA GLY A 17 15.02 -8.01 -0.70
C GLY A 17 13.54 -7.88 -1.00
N LYS A 18 12.66 -8.34 -0.09
CA LYS A 18 11.22 -8.35 -0.36
C LYS A 18 10.44 -7.77 0.80
N CYS A 19 9.58 -6.81 0.49
CA CYS A 19 8.62 -6.22 1.41
C CYS A 19 7.28 -6.12 0.71
N ASP A 20 6.24 -5.85 1.48
CA ASP A 20 4.91 -5.63 0.95
C ASP A 20 4.44 -4.22 1.28
N LEU A 21 3.92 -3.54 0.28
CA LEU A 21 3.26 -2.26 0.47
C LEU A 21 1.79 -2.55 0.71
N ILE A 22 1.29 -2.16 1.89
CA ILE A 22 -0.06 -2.49 2.34
C ILE A 22 -0.88 -1.22 2.43
N VAL A 23 -2.10 -1.25 1.90
CA VAL A 23 -3.05 -0.15 2.07
C VAL A 23 -4.13 -0.62 3.03
N TYR A 24 -4.43 0.22 4.01
CA TYR A 24 -5.41 -0.08 5.06
C TYR A 24 -6.68 0.71 4.82
N ASN A 25 -7.79 0.13 5.22
CA ASN A 25 -9.08 0.81 5.13
C ASN A 25 -9.11 2.00 6.09
N ASP A 26 -9.79 3.06 5.67
CA ASP A 26 -10.10 4.20 6.54
C ASP A 26 -11.46 4.74 6.15
N ASP A 27 -11.96 5.71 6.92
CA ASP A 27 -13.31 6.24 6.72
C ASP A 27 -13.32 7.51 5.87
N VAL A 28 -12.17 7.93 5.36
CA VAL A 28 -12.02 9.21 4.68
C VAL A 28 -12.06 9.06 3.17
N ASN A 29 -11.37 8.04 2.65
CA ASN A 29 -11.16 7.91 1.21
C ASN A 29 -12.33 7.21 0.55
N THR A 30 -12.79 7.78 -0.58
CA THR A 30 -13.83 7.14 -1.37
C THR A 30 -13.24 5.94 -2.11
N PHE A 31 -14.14 5.04 -2.48
CA PHE A 31 -13.77 3.86 -3.25
C PHE A 31 -13.08 4.25 -4.56
N ASP A 32 -13.65 5.23 -5.26
CA ASP A 32 -13.10 5.69 -6.53
C ASP A 32 -11.71 6.29 -6.35
N HIS A 33 -11.50 7.05 -5.27
CA HIS A 33 -10.19 7.65 -5.02
C HIS A 33 -9.13 6.58 -4.78
N VAL A 34 -9.48 5.52 -4.05
CA VAL A 34 -8.56 4.41 -3.82
C VAL A 34 -8.19 3.75 -5.15
N ILE A 35 -9.19 3.48 -5.99
CA ILE A 35 -8.94 2.84 -7.29
C ILE A 35 -8.02 3.70 -8.13
N GLU A 36 -8.33 4.99 -8.27
CA GLU A 36 -7.53 5.89 -9.08
C GLU A 36 -6.10 5.99 -8.59
N THR A 37 -5.95 6.04 -7.27
CA THR A 37 -4.62 6.14 -6.66
C THR A 37 -3.79 4.88 -6.91
N LEU A 38 -4.41 3.71 -6.80
CA LEU A 38 -3.69 2.46 -7.05
C LEU A 38 -3.27 2.34 -8.51
N VAL A 39 -4.10 2.79 -9.44
CA VAL A 39 -3.72 2.81 -10.84
C VAL A 39 -2.55 3.75 -11.06
N GLU A 40 -2.64 4.94 -10.51
CA GLU A 40 -1.64 5.99 -10.74
C GLU A 40 -0.31 5.67 -10.07
N VAL A 41 -0.34 5.27 -8.80
CA VAL A 41 0.88 5.10 -8.00
C VAL A 41 1.50 3.73 -8.17
N CYS A 42 0.67 2.70 -8.14
CA CYS A 42 1.16 1.32 -8.14
C CYS A 42 1.17 0.68 -9.52
N GLY A 43 0.62 1.36 -10.52
CA GLY A 43 0.60 0.81 -11.88
C GLY A 43 -0.38 -0.32 -12.05
N HIS A 44 -1.40 -0.42 -11.20
CA HIS A 44 -2.41 -1.46 -11.30
C HIS A 44 -3.24 -1.27 -12.57
N GLU A 45 -3.61 -2.35 -13.21
CA GLU A 45 -4.69 -2.29 -14.17
C GLU A 45 -5.98 -1.96 -13.42
N TYR A 46 -6.93 -1.36 -14.13
CA TYR A 46 -8.15 -0.88 -13.49
C TYR A 46 -8.86 -1.99 -12.69
N LEU A 47 -9.03 -3.15 -13.30
CA LEU A 47 -9.72 -4.27 -12.64
C LEU A 47 -8.97 -4.72 -11.40
N GLN A 48 -7.64 -4.76 -11.46
CA GLN A 48 -6.82 -5.11 -10.31
C GLN A 48 -7.01 -4.11 -9.18
N ALA A 49 -7.05 -2.82 -9.51
CA ALA A 49 -7.26 -1.77 -8.51
C ALA A 49 -8.64 -1.89 -7.88
N VAL A 50 -9.66 -2.22 -8.68
CA VAL A 50 -11.02 -2.44 -8.17
C VAL A 50 -11.04 -3.60 -7.18
N GLN A 51 -10.38 -4.70 -7.51
CA GLN A 51 -10.31 -5.86 -6.63
C GLN A 51 -9.61 -5.53 -5.32
N CYS A 52 -8.51 -4.77 -5.39
CA CYS A 52 -7.81 -4.34 -4.20
C CYS A 52 -8.68 -3.43 -3.34
N ALA A 53 -9.40 -2.52 -3.97
CA ALA A 53 -10.30 -1.61 -3.23
C ALA A 53 -11.39 -2.39 -2.50
N HIS A 54 -11.93 -3.44 -3.11
CA HIS A 54 -12.91 -4.30 -2.44
C HIS A 54 -12.28 -5.02 -1.24
N LEU A 55 -11.06 -5.53 -1.40
CA LEU A 55 -10.38 -6.18 -0.29
C LEU A 55 -10.13 -5.23 0.86
N ILE A 56 -9.67 -4.03 0.54
CA ILE A 56 -9.43 -3.01 1.56
C ILE A 56 -10.72 -2.71 2.33
N HIS A 57 -11.81 -2.49 1.60
CA HIS A 57 -13.08 -2.15 2.20
C HIS A 57 -13.66 -3.30 3.03
N ASN A 58 -13.55 -4.53 2.53
CA ASN A 58 -14.23 -5.67 3.12
C ASN A 58 -13.40 -6.40 4.16
N THR A 59 -12.07 -6.42 4.02
CA THR A 59 -11.19 -7.17 4.93
C THR A 59 -10.27 -6.28 5.75
N GLY A 60 -10.24 -4.99 5.45
CA GLY A 60 -9.46 -4.02 6.21
C GLY A 60 -8.12 -3.65 5.61
N LYS A 61 -7.58 -4.44 4.71
CA LYS A 61 -6.29 -4.13 4.08
C LYS A 61 -6.06 -4.96 2.84
N CYS A 62 -5.10 -4.53 2.04
CA CYS A 62 -4.67 -5.28 0.85
C CYS A 62 -3.22 -4.96 0.56
N GLY A 63 -2.43 -5.99 0.25
CA GLY A 63 -1.09 -5.81 -0.27
C GLY A 63 -1.19 -5.36 -1.73
N VAL A 64 -0.64 -4.20 -2.05
CA VAL A 64 -0.80 -3.62 -3.38
C VAL A 64 0.44 -3.71 -4.24
N LYS A 65 1.59 -3.94 -3.63
CA LYS A 65 2.85 -4.07 -4.37
C LYS A 65 3.86 -4.82 -3.52
N ARG A 66 4.74 -5.58 -4.17
CA ARG A 66 5.81 -6.28 -3.48
C ARG A 66 7.13 -5.92 -4.13
N GLY A 67 8.16 -5.75 -3.32
CA GLY A 67 9.48 -5.41 -3.83
C GLY A 67 10.42 -5.08 -2.70
N SER A 68 11.58 -4.53 -3.04
CA SER A 68 12.54 -4.10 -2.04
C SER A 68 12.01 -2.86 -1.33
N LEU A 69 12.53 -2.60 -0.14
CA LEU A 69 12.18 -1.37 0.59
C LEU A 69 12.48 -0.15 -0.25
N GLU A 70 13.61 -0.16 -0.95
CA GLU A 70 14.04 0.95 -1.77
C GLU A 70 13.05 1.24 -2.89
N GLU A 71 12.53 0.18 -3.51
CA GLU A 71 11.54 0.32 -4.58
C GLU A 71 10.20 0.80 -4.05
N LEU A 72 9.80 0.34 -2.87
CA LEU A 72 8.47 0.62 -2.34
C LEU A 72 8.38 1.97 -1.64
N LYS A 73 9.49 2.49 -1.13
CA LYS A 73 9.48 3.71 -0.35
C LYS A 73 8.87 4.90 -1.09
N PRO A 74 9.27 5.20 -2.34
CA PRO A 74 8.65 6.32 -3.05
C PRO A 74 7.17 6.10 -3.34
N LYS A 75 6.75 4.85 -3.57
CA LYS A 75 5.34 4.54 -3.77
C LYS A 75 4.55 4.72 -2.48
N TRP A 76 5.11 4.30 -1.36
CA TRP A 76 4.50 4.50 -0.06
C TRP A 76 4.30 5.99 0.22
N GLU A 77 5.33 6.80 -0.05
CA GLU A 77 5.24 8.24 0.15
C GLU A 77 4.16 8.85 -0.74
N ALA A 78 4.07 8.39 -1.99
CA ALA A 78 3.04 8.87 -2.91
C ALA A 78 1.63 8.50 -2.42
N LEU A 79 1.46 7.31 -1.87
CA LEU A 79 0.17 6.91 -1.29
C LEU A 79 -0.21 7.82 -0.12
N LEU A 80 0.76 8.12 0.75
CA LEU A 80 0.50 9.02 1.86
C LEU A 80 0.14 10.41 1.37
N ASP A 81 0.81 10.90 0.31
CA ASP A 81 0.49 12.20 -0.27
C ASP A 81 -0.93 12.24 -0.82
N LYS A 82 -1.44 11.12 -1.27
CA LYS A 82 -2.81 11.00 -1.76
C LYS A 82 -3.81 10.74 -0.64
N GLY A 83 -3.34 10.66 0.60
CA GLY A 83 -4.20 10.50 1.75
C GLY A 83 -4.57 9.07 2.09
N LEU A 84 -3.90 8.08 1.50
CA LEU A 84 -4.20 6.68 1.79
C LEU A 84 -3.37 6.21 2.98
N SER A 85 -4.03 5.52 3.90
CA SER A 85 -3.35 4.88 5.03
C SER A 85 -2.58 3.68 4.51
N SER A 86 -1.26 3.69 4.68
CA SER A 86 -0.44 2.64 4.09
C SER A 86 0.85 2.46 4.89
N ALA A 87 1.47 1.30 4.71
CA ALA A 87 2.71 0.96 5.39
C ALA A 87 3.49 -0.04 4.56
N ILE A 88 4.78 -0.11 4.78
CA ILE A 88 5.64 -1.14 4.20
C ILE A 88 5.88 -2.18 5.29
N GLU A 89 5.54 -3.44 4.99
CA GLU A 89 5.67 -4.53 5.95
C GLU A 89 6.43 -5.70 5.40
#